data_89015b40805b385f624575b19a0647bc
#
_entry.id   89015b40805b385f624575b19a0647bc
#
_cell.length_a   1.000
_cell.length_b   1.000
_cell.length_c   1.000
_cell.angle_alpha   90.00
_cell.angle_beta   90.00
_cell.angle_gamma   90.00
#
_symmetry.space_group_name_H-M   'P 1'
#
loop_
_entity.id
_entity.type
_entity.pdbx_description
1 polymer ?
#
loop_
_entity_poly.entity_id
_entity_poly.type
_entity_poly.pdbx_seq_one_letter_code
_entity_poly.pdbx_strand_id
1 'polypeptide(L)'
;MASHKNHKDSENPNPGVGAAAGRAEDRAGNQVPSDAGSAGDSGSVGNGSAAEQLQKLLAEKQELMNTLVRRQADFENYRKRIEKERQQDRHRGAEGLIEQLLPMLDAFDRALVGHDDPANADYRKGFEMIRGQLWSALAKQGLERVQSVGKEFDPHLHHAIENVETAEHAPGVVVGELQPGYLFHGRVLRPAMVRVSAAPTN
;
A
#
# COMPACT_ATOMS: atom_id res chain seq x y z
N MET A 1 -20.88 -46.68 -21.81
CA MET A 1 -20.47 -47.59 -20.73
C MET A 1 -19.65 -46.85 -19.72
N ALA A 2 -20.24 -46.76 -18.59
CA ALA A 2 -19.72 -46.74 -17.22
C ALA A 2 -18.92 -45.47 -16.83
N SER A 3 -19.47 -44.51 -16.09
CA SER A 3 -19.89 -44.51 -14.67
C SER A 3 -18.73 -44.67 -13.68
N HIS A 4 -18.52 -43.67 -12.87
CA HIS A 4 -18.55 -43.63 -11.39
C HIS A 4 -17.85 -42.38 -10.86
N LYS A 5 -18.59 -41.56 -10.16
CA LYS A 5 -18.82 -41.38 -8.72
C LYS A 5 -17.70 -40.53 -8.06
N ASN A 6 -18.00 -39.32 -7.65
CA ASN A 6 -18.64 -38.93 -6.38
C ASN A 6 -17.73 -39.03 -5.14
N HIS A 7 -17.33 -37.91 -4.58
CA HIS A 7 -17.13 -37.70 -3.15
C HIS A 7 -17.00 -36.18 -2.93
N LYS A 8 -17.98 -35.48 -2.42
CA LYS A 8 -18.49 -35.33 -1.06
C LYS A 8 -17.59 -34.48 -0.16
N ASP A 9 -18.10 -33.32 0.08
CA ASP A 9 -18.27 -32.57 1.33
C ASP A 9 -17.16 -32.60 2.39
N SER A 10 -16.70 -31.41 2.73
CA SER A 10 -16.47 -31.11 4.14
C SER A 10 -16.81 -29.65 4.42
N GLU A 11 -18.00 -29.49 4.96
CA GLU A 11 -18.47 -28.36 5.73
C GLU A 11 -17.51 -28.06 6.88
N ASN A 12 -17.25 -26.77 7.08
CA ASN A 12 -16.68 -26.27 8.30
C ASN A 12 -17.74 -25.38 8.99
N PRO A 13 -18.30 -25.80 10.11
CA PRO A 13 -19.26 -24.99 10.85
C PRO A 13 -18.55 -24.02 11.80
N ASN A 14 -18.86 -22.78 11.66
CA ASN A 14 -18.61 -21.69 12.59
C ASN A 14 -19.56 -21.86 13.81
N PRO A 15 -19.09 -21.91 15.05
CA PRO A 15 -19.99 -21.88 16.19
C PRO A 15 -20.31 -20.46 16.59
N GLY A 16 -21.61 -20.21 16.61
CA GLY A 16 -22.26 -18.97 16.93
C GLY A 16 -22.03 -18.46 18.34
N VAL A 17 -22.17 -17.16 18.42
CA VAL A 17 -22.28 -16.37 19.63
C VAL A 17 -23.69 -16.56 20.20
N GLY A 18 -23.79 -17.27 21.31
CA GLY A 18 -25.03 -17.44 22.04
C GLY A 18 -25.34 -16.23 22.94
N ALA A 19 -26.43 -15.57 22.62
CA ALA A 19 -27.11 -14.66 23.53
C ALA A 19 -27.87 -15.51 24.54
N ALA A 20 -27.65 -15.26 25.84
CA ALA A 20 -28.51 -15.77 26.89
C ALA A 20 -29.06 -14.60 27.69
N ALA A 21 -30.33 -14.30 27.41
CA ALA A 21 -31.23 -13.58 28.29
C ALA A 21 -31.73 -14.58 29.31
N GLY A 22 -31.51 -14.28 30.56
CA GLY A 22 -32.06 -15.04 31.72
C GLY A 22 -32.83 -14.11 32.63
N ARG A 23 -34.12 -14.17 32.44
CA ARG A 23 -35.17 -13.60 33.29
C ARG A 23 -35.41 -14.55 34.48
N ALA A 24 -35.39 -14.07 35.69
CA ALA A 24 -35.97 -14.73 36.83
C ALA A 24 -36.56 -13.68 37.79
N GLU A 25 -37.85 -13.60 37.76
CA GLU A 25 -38.69 -13.14 38.86
C GLU A 25 -38.74 -14.25 39.92
N ASP A 26 -38.71 -13.97 41.18
CA ASP A 26 -39.73 -14.33 42.19
C ASP A 26 -39.32 -13.89 43.60
N ARG A 27 -40.13 -13.08 44.19
CA ARG A 27 -41.04 -13.26 45.31
C ARG A 27 -40.46 -13.65 46.66
N ALA A 28 -41.03 -12.93 47.58
CA ALA A 28 -41.32 -13.15 48.99
C ALA A 28 -40.37 -12.40 49.92
N GLY A 29 -40.78 -11.38 50.63
CA GLY A 29 -41.86 -11.35 51.59
C GLY A 29 -41.28 -11.71 52.92
N ASN A 30 -41.02 -10.75 53.73
CA ASN A 30 -41.44 -10.88 55.15
C ASN A 30 -40.96 -9.72 56.03
N GLN A 31 -41.90 -9.14 56.66
CA GLN A 31 -41.99 -8.76 58.07
C GLN A 31 -40.94 -7.84 58.68
N VAL A 32 -41.48 -6.68 58.97
CA VAL A 32 -41.00 -5.72 59.97
C VAL A 32 -41.27 -6.25 61.36
N PRO A 33 -40.42 -6.10 62.31
CA PRO A 33 -40.79 -5.74 63.65
C PRO A 33 -40.34 -4.31 63.93
N SER A 34 -41.33 -3.52 64.25
CA SER A 34 -41.14 -2.25 64.93
C SER A 34 -40.69 -2.56 66.38
N ASP A 35 -39.57 -1.98 66.76
CA ASP A 35 -39.43 -1.58 68.14
C ASP A 35 -38.70 -0.22 68.24
N ALA A 36 -39.28 0.60 69.06
CA ALA A 36 -38.89 1.95 69.34
C ALA A 36 -37.76 1.93 70.37
N GLY A 37 -36.81 2.80 70.18
CA GLY A 37 -35.95 3.11 71.30
C GLY A 37 -34.62 3.83 70.94
N SER A 38 -34.62 5.02 71.40
CA SER A 38 -33.46 5.77 71.91
C SER A 38 -32.60 6.59 70.92
N ALA A 39 -32.69 7.83 71.11
CA ALA A 39 -31.76 8.89 70.70
C ALA A 39 -30.32 8.57 71.12
N GLY A 40 -29.43 8.85 70.19
CA GLY A 40 -27.98 8.81 70.44
C GLY A 40 -27.24 9.34 69.25
N ASP A 41 -26.99 10.59 69.25
CA ASP A 41 -25.80 11.30 68.84
C ASP A 41 -24.74 10.51 68.04
N SER A 42 -24.32 11.11 67.02
CA SER A 42 -23.06 10.85 66.31
C SER A 42 -23.19 10.34 64.89
N GLY A 43 -22.93 11.17 63.97
CA GLY A 43 -22.84 10.73 62.61
C GLY A 43 -22.34 11.75 61.61
N SER A 44 -21.65 12.75 62.06
CA SER A 44 -21.06 13.73 61.12
C SER A 44 -19.68 13.34 60.56
N VAL A 45 -19.20 12.17 60.86
CA VAL A 45 -17.82 11.78 60.45
C VAL A 45 -17.78 10.88 59.18
N GLY A 46 -18.91 10.31 58.76
CA GLY A 46 -18.95 9.38 57.62
C GLY A 46 -19.10 10.05 56.23
N ASN A 47 -19.66 11.25 56.17
CA ASN A 47 -20.00 11.88 54.89
C ASN A 47 -18.78 12.53 54.19
N GLY A 48 -17.76 12.96 54.91
CA GLY A 48 -16.53 13.49 54.35
C GLY A 48 -15.69 12.43 53.60
N SER A 49 -15.56 11.25 54.25
CA SER A 49 -14.81 10.17 53.68
C SER A 49 -15.43 9.57 52.39
N ALA A 50 -16.75 9.47 52.33
CA ALA A 50 -17.46 8.97 51.16
C ALA A 50 -17.40 9.99 49.98
N ALA A 51 -17.50 11.26 50.27
CA ALA A 51 -17.39 12.33 49.26
C ALA A 51 -15.95 12.41 48.66
N GLU A 52 -14.92 12.25 49.48
CA GLU A 52 -13.54 12.18 49.06
C GLU A 52 -13.25 10.96 48.19
N GLN A 53 -13.78 9.81 48.56
CA GLN A 53 -13.66 8.58 47.76
C GLN A 53 -14.37 8.70 46.43
N LEU A 54 -15.55 9.32 46.38
CA LEU A 54 -16.26 9.60 45.13
C LEU A 54 -15.47 10.51 44.22
N GLN A 55 -14.85 11.58 44.75
CA GLN A 55 -14.01 12.49 43.98
C GLN A 55 -12.77 11.78 43.41
N LYS A 56 -12.12 10.93 44.21
CA LYS A 56 -11.01 10.10 43.74
C LYS A 56 -11.41 9.18 42.60
N LEU A 57 -12.51 8.47 42.75
CA LEU A 57 -13.02 7.57 41.71
C LEU A 57 -13.41 8.33 40.42
N LEU A 58 -13.99 9.51 40.55
CA LEU A 58 -14.29 10.37 39.40
C LEU A 58 -13.02 10.86 38.69
N ALA A 59 -11.99 11.23 39.47
CA ALA A 59 -10.70 11.62 38.90
C ALA A 59 -10.01 10.45 38.18
N GLU A 60 -9.97 9.27 38.81
CA GLU A 60 -9.42 8.04 38.21
C GLU A 60 -10.17 7.65 36.91
N LYS A 61 -11.52 7.72 36.97
CA LYS A 61 -12.35 7.48 35.78
C LYS A 61 -12.00 8.44 34.66
N GLN A 62 -11.83 9.73 34.97
CA GLN A 62 -11.50 10.74 33.98
C GLN A 62 -10.11 10.50 33.38
N GLU A 63 -9.13 10.15 34.20
CA GLU A 63 -7.78 9.80 33.76
C GLU A 63 -7.76 8.55 32.87
N LEU A 64 -8.49 7.50 33.25
CA LEU A 64 -8.67 6.31 32.43
C LEU A 64 -9.35 6.62 31.11
N MET A 65 -10.39 7.45 31.09
CA MET A 65 -11.05 7.90 29.87
C MET A 65 -10.08 8.65 28.95
N ASN A 66 -9.32 9.59 29.48
CA ASN A 66 -8.32 10.34 28.75
C ASN A 66 -7.24 9.40 28.17
N THR A 67 -6.82 8.42 28.97
CA THR A 67 -5.85 7.41 28.53
C THR A 67 -6.43 6.53 27.41
N LEU A 68 -7.68 6.12 27.49
CA LEU A 68 -8.36 5.35 26.45
C LEU A 68 -8.49 6.15 25.15
N VAL A 69 -8.92 7.40 25.23
CA VAL A 69 -9.02 8.28 24.06
C VAL A 69 -7.65 8.45 23.39
N ARG A 70 -6.61 8.67 24.19
CA ARG A 70 -5.24 8.77 23.66
C ARG A 70 -4.78 7.47 22.98
N ARG A 71 -4.99 6.32 23.62
CA ARG A 71 -4.64 5.02 23.04
C ARG A 71 -5.43 4.73 21.78
N GLN A 72 -6.70 5.11 21.73
CA GLN A 72 -7.52 4.98 20.53
C GLN A 72 -6.93 5.81 19.37
N ALA A 73 -6.58 7.06 19.63
CA ALA A 73 -5.95 7.93 18.63
C ALA A 73 -4.60 7.36 18.15
N ASP A 74 -3.77 6.87 19.07
CA ASP A 74 -2.49 6.24 18.73
C ASP A 74 -2.68 4.98 17.88
N PHE A 75 -3.70 4.15 18.21
CA PHE A 75 -4.02 2.97 17.43
C PHE A 75 -4.51 3.31 16.01
N GLU A 76 -5.35 4.33 15.86
CA GLU A 76 -5.79 4.80 14.55
C GLU A 76 -4.64 5.33 13.69
N ASN A 77 -3.73 6.09 14.30
CA ASN A 77 -2.53 6.59 13.64
C ASN A 77 -1.60 5.43 13.23
N TYR A 78 -1.42 4.45 14.13
CA TYR A 78 -0.65 3.23 13.83
C TYR A 78 -1.27 2.46 12.66
N ARG A 79 -2.59 2.24 12.66
CA ARG A 79 -3.30 1.55 11.59
C ARG A 79 -3.13 2.25 10.24
N LYS A 80 -3.28 3.58 10.20
CA LYS A 80 -3.05 4.39 8.99
C LYS A 80 -1.62 4.26 8.50
N ARG A 81 -0.64 4.28 9.42
CA ARG A 81 0.77 4.11 9.08
C ARG A 81 1.05 2.73 8.47
N ILE A 82 0.58 1.67 9.11
CA ILE A 82 0.77 0.29 8.63
C ILE A 82 0.11 0.08 7.26
N GLU A 83 -1.07 0.64 7.04
CA GLU A 83 -1.73 0.55 5.74
C GLU A 83 -0.89 1.21 4.64
N LYS A 84 -0.34 2.39 4.92
CA LYS A 84 0.57 3.09 4.01
C LYS A 84 1.87 2.31 3.76
N GLU A 85 2.47 1.76 4.82
CA GLU A 85 3.67 0.91 4.73
C GLU A 85 3.42 -0.34 3.87
N ARG A 86 2.29 -1.02 4.07
CA ARG A 86 1.89 -2.18 3.26
C ARG A 86 1.73 -1.85 1.78
N GLN A 87 1.15 -0.70 1.47
CA GLN A 87 1.04 -0.26 0.08
C GLN A 87 2.43 0.00 -0.52
N GLN A 88 3.30 0.68 0.22
CA GLN A 88 4.68 0.93 -0.21
C GLN A 88 5.47 -0.37 -0.42
N ASP A 89 5.31 -1.34 0.46
CA ASP A 89 6.01 -2.63 0.35
C ASP A 89 5.54 -3.44 -0.87
N ARG A 90 4.24 -3.40 -1.19
CA ARG A 90 3.72 -3.99 -2.44
C ARG A 90 4.34 -3.33 -3.67
N HIS A 91 4.45 -2.01 -3.68
CA HIS A 91 5.09 -1.29 -4.79
C HIS A 91 6.58 -1.62 -4.89
N ARG A 92 7.30 -1.69 -3.77
CA ARG A 92 8.72 -2.08 -3.77
C ARG A 92 8.94 -3.50 -4.27
N GLY A 93 8.08 -4.46 -3.88
CA GLY A 93 8.15 -5.82 -4.38
C GLY A 93 7.93 -5.91 -5.89
N ALA A 94 6.95 -5.18 -6.41
CA ALA A 94 6.70 -5.09 -7.84
C ALA A 94 7.83 -4.35 -8.58
N GLU A 95 8.38 -3.28 -7.99
CA GLU A 95 9.52 -2.51 -8.50
C GLU A 95 10.72 -3.43 -8.78
N GLY A 96 11.15 -4.23 -7.79
CA GLY A 96 12.28 -5.14 -7.95
C GLY A 96 12.05 -6.24 -9.00
N LEU A 97 10.81 -6.73 -9.14
CA LEU A 97 10.48 -7.69 -10.19
C LEU A 97 10.51 -7.03 -11.58
N ILE A 98 9.91 -5.85 -11.71
CA ILE A 98 9.89 -5.12 -12.99
C ILE A 98 11.32 -4.78 -13.42
N GLU A 99 12.17 -4.32 -12.51
CA GLU A 99 13.57 -4.01 -12.80
C GLU A 99 14.32 -5.21 -13.40
N GLN A 100 14.06 -6.42 -12.90
CA GLN A 100 14.61 -7.66 -13.45
C GLN A 100 14.03 -8.02 -14.83
N LEU A 101 12.86 -7.53 -15.18
CA LEU A 101 12.23 -7.73 -16.50
C LEU A 101 12.68 -6.71 -17.56
N LEU A 102 13.23 -5.56 -17.17
CA LEU A 102 13.68 -4.55 -18.13
C LEU A 102 14.70 -5.07 -19.14
N PRO A 103 15.71 -5.90 -18.76
CA PRO A 103 16.63 -6.48 -19.75
C PRO A 103 15.94 -7.34 -20.81
N MET A 104 14.81 -7.96 -20.50
CA MET A 104 14.03 -8.73 -21.49
C MET A 104 13.37 -7.78 -22.50
N LEU A 105 12.81 -6.65 -22.05
CA LEU A 105 12.29 -5.62 -22.95
C LEU A 105 13.38 -5.08 -23.87
N ASP A 106 14.57 -4.80 -23.34
CA ASP A 106 15.71 -4.35 -24.13
C ASP A 106 16.16 -5.40 -25.15
N ALA A 107 16.10 -6.68 -24.79
CA ALA A 107 16.41 -7.77 -25.71
C ALA A 107 15.41 -7.87 -26.86
N PHE A 108 14.10 -7.69 -26.59
CA PHE A 108 13.08 -7.61 -27.63
C PHE A 108 13.31 -6.39 -28.55
N ASP A 109 13.61 -5.22 -27.99
CA ASP A 109 13.89 -4.02 -28.78
C ASP A 109 15.09 -4.22 -29.71
N ARG A 110 16.20 -4.85 -29.22
CA ARG A 110 17.36 -5.18 -30.06
C ARG A 110 17.04 -6.21 -31.13
N ALA A 111 16.26 -7.24 -30.78
CA ALA A 111 15.87 -8.28 -31.74
C ALA A 111 15.04 -7.68 -32.89
N LEU A 112 14.18 -6.73 -32.60
CA LEU A 112 13.34 -6.06 -33.59
C LEU A 112 14.13 -5.17 -34.53
N VAL A 113 15.19 -4.49 -34.03
CA VAL A 113 16.06 -3.63 -34.85
C VAL A 113 16.99 -4.43 -35.78
N GLY A 114 17.46 -5.61 -35.31
CA GLY A 114 18.43 -6.42 -36.02
C GLY A 114 17.87 -7.30 -37.16
N HIS A 115 16.56 -7.40 -37.32
CA HIS A 115 15.92 -8.36 -38.22
C HIS A 115 15.03 -7.66 -39.28
N ASP A 116 15.58 -6.71 -40.01
CA ASP A 116 14.87 -6.00 -41.11
C ASP A 116 14.78 -6.83 -42.42
N ASP A 117 15.22 -8.10 -42.40
CA ASP A 117 15.15 -8.97 -43.56
C ASP A 117 13.68 -9.34 -43.88
N PRO A 118 13.20 -9.12 -45.11
CA PRO A 118 11.85 -9.51 -45.52
C PRO A 118 11.50 -10.98 -45.31
N ALA A 119 12.51 -11.87 -45.35
CA ALA A 119 12.32 -13.29 -45.08
C ALA A 119 11.87 -13.59 -43.65
N ASN A 120 12.07 -12.67 -42.70
CA ASN A 120 11.76 -12.82 -41.29
C ASN A 120 10.53 -12.02 -40.85
N ALA A 121 9.75 -11.44 -41.79
CA ALA A 121 8.62 -10.55 -41.49
C ALA A 121 7.58 -11.16 -40.56
N ASP A 122 7.26 -12.44 -40.73
CA ASP A 122 6.28 -13.15 -39.88
C ASP A 122 6.79 -13.35 -38.44
N TYR A 123 8.08 -13.70 -38.29
CA TYR A 123 8.71 -13.81 -36.95
C TYR A 123 8.75 -12.45 -36.27
N ARG A 124 9.12 -11.38 -36.99
CA ARG A 124 9.14 -10.03 -36.46
C ARG A 124 7.77 -9.60 -35.93
N LYS A 125 6.71 -9.84 -36.70
CA LYS A 125 5.34 -9.56 -36.27
C LYS A 125 4.96 -10.32 -34.99
N GLY A 126 5.38 -11.59 -34.86
CA GLY A 126 5.21 -12.37 -33.65
C GLY A 126 5.92 -11.76 -32.43
N PHE A 127 7.19 -11.36 -32.61
CA PHE A 127 7.96 -10.69 -31.55
C PHE A 127 7.36 -9.33 -31.15
N GLU A 128 6.92 -8.51 -32.10
CA GLU A 128 6.23 -7.24 -31.85
C GLU A 128 4.96 -7.45 -31.02
N MET A 129 4.20 -8.50 -31.33
CA MET A 129 2.97 -8.83 -30.59
C MET A 129 3.29 -9.23 -29.15
N ILE A 130 4.27 -10.10 -28.93
CA ILE A 130 4.68 -10.56 -27.59
C ILE A 130 5.21 -9.36 -26.77
N ARG A 131 6.09 -8.56 -27.37
CA ARG A 131 6.60 -7.32 -26.75
C ARG A 131 5.46 -6.38 -26.36
N GLY A 132 4.49 -6.19 -27.26
CA GLY A 132 3.33 -5.33 -27.03
C GLY A 132 2.45 -5.84 -25.89
N GLN A 133 2.25 -7.15 -25.77
CA GLN A 133 1.51 -7.77 -24.67
C GLN A 133 2.26 -7.59 -23.34
N LEU A 134 3.56 -7.86 -23.32
CA LEU A 134 4.40 -7.66 -22.13
C LEU A 134 4.38 -6.19 -21.69
N TRP A 135 4.59 -5.26 -22.63
CA TRP A 135 4.50 -3.83 -22.36
C TRP A 135 3.14 -3.44 -21.77
N SER A 136 2.05 -3.90 -22.40
CA SER A 136 0.69 -3.60 -21.93
C SER A 136 0.43 -4.13 -20.51
N ALA A 137 0.97 -5.29 -20.17
CA ALA A 137 0.86 -5.86 -18.83
C ALA A 137 1.63 -5.00 -17.80
N LEU A 138 2.85 -4.59 -18.12
CA LEU A 138 3.68 -3.77 -17.24
C LEU A 138 3.13 -2.34 -17.09
N ALA A 139 2.63 -1.74 -18.18
CA ALA A 139 2.01 -0.42 -18.16
C ALA A 139 0.74 -0.38 -17.28
N LYS A 140 -0.05 -1.45 -17.27
CA LYS A 140 -1.20 -1.60 -16.35
C LYS A 140 -0.78 -1.64 -14.88
N GLN A 141 0.45 -2.07 -14.59
CA GLN A 141 1.01 -2.05 -13.24
C GLN A 141 1.62 -0.70 -12.87
N GLY A 142 1.65 0.27 -13.79
CA GLY A 142 2.18 1.62 -13.55
C GLY A 142 3.59 1.84 -14.05
N LEU A 143 4.09 0.99 -14.98
CA LEU A 143 5.34 1.24 -15.68
C LEU A 143 5.11 2.25 -16.80
N GLU A 144 5.93 3.29 -16.86
CA GLU A 144 5.90 4.34 -17.86
C GLU A 144 7.27 4.47 -18.51
N ARG A 145 7.28 4.73 -19.83
CA ARG A 145 8.53 4.99 -20.54
C ARG A 145 8.87 6.47 -20.48
N VAL A 146 10.11 6.80 -20.20
CA VAL A 146 10.63 8.16 -20.27
C VAL A 146 10.66 8.62 -21.74
N GLN A 147 10.04 9.75 -22.01
CA GLN A 147 10.05 10.38 -23.33
C GLN A 147 11.29 11.28 -23.40
N SER A 148 12.39 10.77 -23.95
CA SER A 148 13.69 11.44 -23.90
C SER A 148 14.00 12.24 -25.16
N VAL A 149 13.80 11.66 -26.35
CA VAL A 149 14.24 12.25 -27.64
C VAL A 149 13.51 13.56 -27.91
N GLY A 150 14.28 14.60 -28.29
CA GLY A 150 13.77 15.94 -28.59
C GLY A 150 13.48 16.80 -27.36
N LYS A 151 13.73 16.30 -26.14
CA LYS A 151 13.57 17.07 -24.89
C LYS A 151 14.92 17.55 -24.36
N GLU A 152 14.86 18.53 -23.47
CA GLU A 152 16.03 18.98 -22.72
C GLU A 152 16.56 17.85 -21.83
N PHE A 153 17.86 17.78 -21.67
CA PHE A 153 18.51 16.82 -20.79
C PHE A 153 18.16 17.11 -19.32
N ASP A 154 17.57 16.12 -18.65
CA ASP A 154 17.28 16.16 -17.22
C ASP A 154 18.13 15.08 -16.51
N PRO A 155 19.05 15.45 -15.61
CA PRO A 155 19.89 14.50 -14.87
C PRO A 155 19.10 13.49 -14.01
N HIS A 156 17.84 13.79 -13.65
CA HIS A 156 17.00 12.87 -12.87
C HIS A 156 16.41 11.75 -13.73
N LEU A 157 16.20 12.00 -15.02
CA LEU A 157 15.54 11.09 -15.95
C LEU A 157 16.51 10.45 -16.94
N HIS A 158 17.62 11.14 -17.22
CA HIS A 158 18.53 10.81 -18.30
C HIS A 158 19.96 10.61 -17.80
N HIS A 159 20.66 9.67 -18.44
CA HIS A 159 22.09 9.45 -18.27
C HIS A 159 22.77 9.71 -19.61
N ALA A 160 23.50 10.82 -19.73
CA ALA A 160 24.23 11.18 -20.95
C ALA A 160 25.45 10.25 -21.10
N ILE A 161 25.50 9.51 -22.22
CA ILE A 161 26.61 8.62 -22.55
C ILE A 161 27.55 9.29 -23.55
N GLU A 162 26.99 10.08 -24.44
CA GLU A 162 27.73 10.67 -25.56
C GLU A 162 27.22 12.09 -25.83
N ASN A 163 28.17 12.99 -26.12
CA ASN A 163 27.88 14.32 -26.64
C ASN A 163 28.08 14.32 -28.17
N VAL A 164 27.06 14.72 -28.90
CA VAL A 164 27.05 14.77 -30.33
C VAL A 164 27.10 16.23 -30.77
N GLU A 165 28.19 16.61 -31.46
CA GLU A 165 28.28 17.93 -32.06
C GLU A 165 27.29 18.04 -33.25
N THR A 166 26.31 18.92 -33.11
CA THR A 166 25.30 19.15 -34.16
C THR A 166 24.83 20.59 -34.15
N ALA A 167 24.55 21.10 -35.34
CA ALA A 167 23.92 22.42 -35.50
C ALA A 167 22.39 22.33 -35.62
N GLU A 168 21.83 21.12 -35.70
CA GLU A 168 20.37 20.92 -35.89
C GLU A 168 19.58 21.13 -34.62
N HIS A 169 20.20 20.94 -33.45
CA HIS A 169 19.57 21.08 -32.17
C HIS A 169 20.31 22.04 -31.24
N ALA A 170 19.59 22.73 -30.38
CA ALA A 170 20.21 23.54 -29.33
C ALA A 170 21.08 22.67 -28.43
N PRO A 171 22.19 23.17 -27.89
CA PRO A 171 23.01 22.44 -26.93
C PRO A 171 22.19 22.03 -25.72
N GLY A 172 22.38 20.79 -25.23
CA GLY A 172 21.66 20.24 -24.10
C GLY A 172 20.35 19.53 -24.44
N VAL A 173 20.02 19.34 -25.71
CA VAL A 173 18.85 18.56 -26.15
C VAL A 173 19.24 17.11 -26.40
N VAL A 174 18.38 16.18 -26.04
CA VAL A 174 18.54 14.74 -26.29
C VAL A 174 18.28 14.47 -27.76
N VAL A 175 19.33 14.11 -28.50
CA VAL A 175 19.28 13.82 -29.94
C VAL A 175 19.05 12.34 -30.25
N GLY A 176 19.28 11.47 -29.30
CA GLY A 176 19.05 10.03 -29.48
C GLY A 176 18.99 9.29 -28.15
N GLU A 177 18.27 8.18 -28.16
CA GLU A 177 18.13 7.26 -27.02
C GLU A 177 18.84 5.95 -27.38
N LEU A 178 19.84 5.58 -26.57
CA LEU A 178 20.58 4.32 -26.70
C LEU A 178 19.91 3.18 -25.95
N GLN A 179 19.32 3.52 -24.80
CA GLN A 179 18.57 2.59 -23.97
C GLN A 179 17.39 3.32 -23.32
N PRO A 180 16.17 2.79 -23.42
CA PRO A 180 15.00 3.45 -22.88
C PRO A 180 15.02 3.52 -21.35
N GLY A 181 14.60 4.65 -20.82
CA GLY A 181 14.37 4.87 -19.41
C GLY A 181 12.95 4.49 -19.00
N TYR A 182 12.78 4.13 -17.74
CA TYR A 182 11.49 3.74 -17.21
C TYR A 182 11.22 4.32 -15.83
N LEU A 183 9.95 4.72 -15.63
CA LEU A 183 9.38 5.16 -14.37
C LEU A 183 8.39 4.11 -13.88
N PHE A 184 8.28 3.94 -12.58
CA PHE A 184 7.26 3.11 -11.95
C PHE A 184 6.55 3.92 -10.87
N HIS A 185 5.26 4.19 -11.05
CA HIS A 185 4.48 5.08 -10.20
C HIS A 185 5.17 6.43 -9.94
N GLY A 186 5.75 7.02 -10.97
CA GLY A 186 6.44 8.31 -10.91
C GLY A 186 7.87 8.27 -10.34
N ARG A 187 8.37 7.10 -9.92
CA ARG A 187 9.75 6.91 -9.47
C ARG A 187 10.61 6.36 -10.59
N VAL A 188 11.80 6.89 -10.78
CA VAL A 188 12.75 6.39 -11.77
C VAL A 188 13.26 5.02 -11.36
N LEU A 189 12.97 3.98 -12.17
CA LEU A 189 13.56 2.65 -12.05
C LEU A 189 14.92 2.59 -12.73
N ARG A 190 14.97 3.16 -13.94
CA ARG A 190 16.17 3.22 -14.75
C ARG A 190 16.14 4.50 -15.57
N PRO A 191 17.20 5.35 -15.50
CA PRO A 191 17.32 6.50 -16.37
C PRO A 191 17.50 6.07 -17.83
N ALA A 192 17.04 6.89 -18.75
CA ALA A 192 17.30 6.67 -20.17
C ALA A 192 18.77 6.97 -20.49
N MET A 193 19.45 6.05 -21.19
CA MET A 193 20.78 6.33 -21.72
C MET A 193 20.65 7.09 -23.04
N VAL A 194 21.18 8.30 -23.06
CA VAL A 194 20.92 9.25 -24.16
C VAL A 194 22.19 9.85 -24.73
N ARG A 195 22.07 10.31 -25.98
CA ARG A 195 23.03 11.20 -26.63
C ARG A 195 22.49 12.61 -26.56
N VAL A 196 23.34 13.55 -26.18
CA VAL A 196 22.99 14.96 -25.97
C VAL A 196 23.72 15.83 -27.00
N SER A 197 23.03 16.82 -27.55
CA SER A 197 23.61 17.80 -28.44
C SER A 197 24.63 18.67 -27.72
N ALA A 198 25.79 18.85 -28.36
CA ALA A 198 26.80 19.83 -27.98
C ALA A 198 26.94 20.87 -29.05
N ALA A 199 27.38 22.08 -28.69
CA ALA A 199 27.73 23.08 -29.67
C ALA A 199 28.92 22.58 -30.51
N PRO A 200 28.92 22.77 -31.83
CA PRO A 200 30.07 22.43 -32.65
C PRO A 200 31.31 23.20 -32.18
N THR A 201 32.38 22.46 -31.92
CA THR A 201 33.67 23.05 -31.58
C THR A 201 34.29 23.56 -32.86
N ASN A 202 34.44 24.88 -32.96
CA ASN A 202 34.95 25.57 -34.11
C ASN A 202 36.49 25.50 -34.14
#